data_107a2077b80aa882c16b45bc87e2f2ab
#
_entry.id   107a2077b80aa882c16b45bc87e2f2ab
#
_cell.length_a   1.000
_cell.length_b   1.000
_cell.length_c   1.000
_cell.angle_alpha   90.00
_cell.angle_beta   90.00
_cell.angle_gamma   90.00
#
_symmetry.space_group_name_H-M   'P 1'
#
loop_
_entity.id
_entity.type
_entity.pdbx_description
1 polymer ?
#
loop_
_entity_poly.entity_id
_entity_poly.type
_entity_poly.pdbx_seq_one_letter_code
_entity_poly.pdbx_strand_id
1 'polypeptide(L)'
;MLNVAVLVSGGGTNLQALLDSEARGENPNGKITLVVASKPGVYALERAAKAGVEGVVVRRKDYATSEAFDAALLETLKSHNIDLVVLAGFLSVLGPSVIEAYPRRILNVHPALIPSFCGPGMYGLRPHQAALARGCKVTGATVHFVNEAVSYTHLRAHETTL
;
A
#
# COMPACT_ATOMS: atom_id res chain seq x y z
N MET A 1 -5.21 -20.26 -6.33
CA MET A 1 -5.11 -19.29 -5.22
C MET A 1 -4.10 -18.23 -5.63
N LEU A 2 -4.44 -16.94 -5.52
CA LEU A 2 -3.56 -15.83 -5.90
C LEU A 2 -2.50 -15.60 -4.80
N ASN A 3 -1.24 -15.37 -5.19
CA ASN A 3 -0.21 -14.90 -4.30
C ASN A 3 -0.33 -13.37 -4.13
N VAL A 4 -0.51 -12.93 -2.90
CA VAL A 4 -0.73 -11.52 -2.57
C VAL A 4 0.50 -10.94 -1.87
N ALA A 5 1.00 -9.81 -2.38
CA ALA A 5 1.96 -8.99 -1.66
C ALA A 5 1.25 -7.80 -0.99
N VAL A 6 1.58 -7.53 0.27
CA VAL A 6 1.10 -6.35 0.99
C VAL A 6 2.27 -5.39 1.21
N LEU A 7 2.16 -4.19 0.66
CA LEU A 7 3.17 -3.14 0.76
C LEU A 7 2.82 -2.17 1.90
N VAL A 8 3.79 -1.89 2.76
CA VAL A 8 3.60 -1.14 4.01
C VAL A 8 4.73 -0.12 4.24
N SER A 9 4.46 0.92 5.03
CA SER A 9 5.49 1.90 5.45
C SER A 9 5.56 2.12 6.97
N GLY A 10 4.70 1.47 7.75
CA GLY A 10 4.58 1.74 9.18
C GLY A 10 4.12 0.56 10.03
N GLY A 11 3.21 0.81 10.97
CA GLY A 11 2.79 -0.17 11.97
C GLY A 11 1.99 -1.37 11.46
N GLY A 12 1.40 -1.28 10.26
CA GLY A 12 0.75 -2.41 9.59
C GLY A 12 -0.60 -2.82 10.19
N THR A 13 -1.41 -1.89 10.66
CA THR A 13 -2.75 -2.21 11.18
C THR A 13 -3.68 -2.77 10.11
N ASN A 14 -3.63 -2.22 8.88
CA ASN A 14 -4.37 -2.77 7.76
C ASN A 14 -3.82 -4.14 7.33
N LEU A 15 -2.49 -4.34 7.36
CA LEU A 15 -1.88 -5.64 7.14
C LEU A 15 -2.41 -6.66 8.17
N GLN A 16 -2.48 -6.29 9.46
CA GLN A 16 -3.01 -7.19 10.49
C GLN A 16 -4.46 -7.58 10.21
N ALA A 17 -5.30 -6.63 9.82
CA ALA A 17 -6.68 -6.93 9.49
C ALA A 17 -6.81 -7.92 8.31
N LEU A 18 -5.93 -7.80 7.31
CA LEU A 18 -5.87 -8.75 6.18
C LEU A 18 -5.39 -10.14 6.62
N LEU A 19 -4.36 -10.22 7.46
CA LEU A 19 -3.86 -11.48 8.02
C LEU A 19 -4.92 -12.17 8.89
N ASP A 20 -5.63 -11.41 9.72
CA ASP A 20 -6.70 -11.93 10.56
C ASP A 20 -7.89 -12.44 9.72
N SER A 21 -8.24 -11.73 8.64
CA SER A 21 -9.28 -12.15 7.69
C SER A 21 -8.88 -13.45 6.97
N GLU A 22 -7.62 -13.57 6.55
CA GLU A 22 -7.09 -14.80 5.97
C GLU A 22 -7.16 -15.96 6.96
N ALA A 23 -6.76 -15.74 8.22
CA ALA A 23 -6.80 -16.76 9.27
C ALA A 23 -8.23 -17.26 9.57
N ARG A 24 -9.25 -16.40 9.38
CA ARG A 24 -10.66 -16.77 9.49
C ARG A 24 -11.23 -17.45 8.24
N GLY A 25 -10.42 -17.61 7.18
CA GLY A 25 -10.87 -18.21 5.92
C GLY A 25 -11.79 -17.33 5.08
N GLU A 26 -11.82 -16.02 5.33
CA GLU A 26 -12.69 -15.07 4.62
C GLU A 26 -12.17 -14.74 3.21
N ASN A 27 -10.90 -15.07 2.90
CA ASN A 27 -10.24 -14.84 1.61
C ASN A 27 -9.83 -16.14 0.92
N PRO A 28 -10.78 -16.98 0.46
CA PRO A 28 -10.46 -18.32 -0.04
C PRO A 28 -9.67 -18.33 -1.36
N ASN A 29 -9.64 -17.21 -2.07
CA ASN A 29 -9.03 -17.12 -3.41
C ASN A 29 -7.63 -16.48 -3.42
N GLY A 30 -7.18 -15.94 -2.29
CA GLY A 30 -5.88 -15.29 -2.16
C GLY A 30 -5.16 -15.67 -0.88
N LYS A 31 -3.83 -15.67 -0.95
CA LYS A 31 -2.95 -15.89 0.20
C LYS A 31 -1.89 -14.80 0.24
N ILE A 32 -1.70 -14.20 1.42
CA ILE A 32 -0.62 -13.25 1.64
C ILE A 32 0.68 -14.04 1.77
N THR A 33 1.56 -13.92 0.77
CA THR A 33 2.83 -14.65 0.70
C THR A 33 4.04 -13.75 0.91
N LEU A 34 3.86 -12.42 0.78
CA LEU A 34 4.94 -11.45 0.89
C LEU A 34 4.47 -10.16 1.55
N VAL A 35 5.28 -9.60 2.43
CA VAL A 35 5.14 -8.24 2.93
C VAL A 35 6.36 -7.43 2.53
N VAL A 36 6.17 -6.33 1.81
CA VAL A 36 7.23 -5.42 1.40
C VAL A 36 7.16 -4.13 2.21
N ALA A 37 8.19 -3.86 2.99
CA ALA A 37 8.27 -2.63 3.78
C ALA A 37 9.16 -1.58 3.08
N SER A 38 8.71 -0.32 3.06
CA SER A 38 9.51 0.79 2.53
C SER A 38 10.59 1.28 3.50
N LYS A 39 10.61 0.76 4.73
CA LYS A 39 11.57 1.11 5.79
C LYS A 39 11.88 -0.13 6.62
N PRO A 40 13.15 -0.28 7.07
CA PRO A 40 13.51 -1.33 8.01
C PRO A 40 12.91 -1.06 9.41
N GLY A 41 12.77 -2.12 10.21
CA GLY A 41 12.37 -2.01 11.61
C GLY A 41 10.93 -1.54 11.86
N VAL A 42 10.08 -1.52 10.83
CA VAL A 42 8.66 -1.21 11.01
C VAL A 42 7.92 -2.40 11.61
N TYR A 43 6.97 -2.13 12.50
CA TYR A 43 6.23 -3.18 13.21
C TYR A 43 5.42 -4.11 12.28
N ALA A 44 5.09 -3.65 11.08
CA ALA A 44 4.47 -4.48 10.05
C ALA A 44 5.30 -5.74 9.71
N LEU A 45 6.64 -5.66 9.74
CA LEU A 45 7.51 -6.82 9.52
C LEU A 45 7.42 -7.85 10.65
N GLU A 46 7.25 -7.40 11.90
CA GLU A 46 7.01 -8.29 13.04
C GLU A 46 5.65 -9.00 12.92
N ARG A 47 4.62 -8.29 12.42
CA ARG A 47 3.30 -8.88 12.16
C ARG A 47 3.39 -9.97 11.09
N ALA A 48 4.11 -9.70 10.00
CA ALA A 48 4.37 -10.68 8.95
C ALA A 48 5.06 -11.93 9.50
N ALA A 49 6.15 -11.74 10.26
CA ALA A 49 6.90 -12.84 10.87
C ALA A 49 6.04 -13.69 11.81
N LYS A 50 5.20 -13.06 12.66
CA LYS A 50 4.26 -13.77 13.56
C LYS A 50 3.21 -14.59 12.80
N ALA A 51 2.83 -14.15 11.60
CA ALA A 51 1.91 -14.86 10.73
C ALA A 51 2.59 -15.88 9.81
N GLY A 52 3.93 -16.05 9.90
CA GLY A 52 4.69 -16.94 9.03
C GLY A 52 4.82 -16.45 7.59
N VAL A 53 4.65 -15.14 7.36
CA VAL A 53 4.74 -14.50 6.05
C VAL A 53 6.12 -13.87 5.89
N GLU A 54 6.74 -14.07 4.73
CA GLU A 54 8.04 -13.48 4.42
C GLU A 54 7.94 -11.94 4.37
N GLY A 55 8.87 -11.26 5.01
CA GLY A 55 9.00 -9.81 5.01
C GLY A 55 10.30 -9.35 4.41
N VAL A 56 10.23 -8.45 3.43
CA VAL A 56 11.40 -7.84 2.78
C VAL A 56 11.36 -6.32 2.88
N VAL A 57 12.52 -5.68 2.76
CA VAL A 57 12.63 -4.22 2.79
C VAL A 57 13.15 -3.71 1.45
N VAL A 58 12.39 -2.82 0.80
CA VAL A 58 12.78 -2.12 -0.42
C VAL A 58 12.63 -0.63 -0.17
N ARG A 59 13.75 0.06 0.10
CA ARG A 59 13.73 1.50 0.45
C ARG A 59 14.03 2.36 -0.75
N ARG A 60 13.18 3.37 -1.01
CA ARG A 60 13.40 4.33 -2.09
C ARG A 60 14.81 5.00 -2.04
N LYS A 61 15.30 5.34 -0.86
CA LYS A 61 16.58 6.02 -0.69
C LYS A 61 17.83 5.16 -0.89
N ASP A 62 17.68 3.85 -1.05
CA ASP A 62 18.79 2.95 -1.35
C ASP A 62 19.11 2.94 -2.86
N TYR A 63 18.29 3.62 -3.65
CA TYR A 63 18.41 3.68 -5.12
C TYR A 63 18.62 5.13 -5.57
N ALA A 64 19.50 5.32 -6.55
CA ALA A 64 19.86 6.64 -7.06
C ALA A 64 18.68 7.34 -7.75
N THR A 65 17.82 6.57 -8.44
CA THR A 65 16.67 7.10 -9.17
C THR A 65 15.35 6.41 -8.77
N SER A 66 14.23 7.03 -9.11
CA SER A 66 12.90 6.44 -8.92
C SER A 66 12.70 5.20 -9.78
N GLU A 67 13.26 5.23 -10.99
CA GLU A 67 13.20 4.12 -11.94
C GLU A 67 13.95 2.89 -11.41
N ALA A 68 15.13 3.08 -10.79
CA ALA A 68 15.91 2.00 -10.19
C ALA A 68 15.15 1.38 -8.98
N PHE A 69 14.52 2.20 -8.16
CA PHE A 69 13.65 1.71 -7.08
C PHE A 69 12.45 0.92 -7.62
N ASP A 70 11.78 1.45 -8.65
CA ASP A 70 10.61 0.80 -9.25
C ASP A 70 10.99 -0.55 -9.88
N ALA A 71 12.14 -0.61 -10.57
CA ALA A 71 12.68 -1.85 -11.11
C ALA A 71 12.99 -2.89 -10.01
N ALA A 72 13.60 -2.47 -8.91
CA ALA A 72 13.91 -3.37 -7.79
C ALA A 72 12.64 -3.87 -7.09
N LEU A 73 11.64 -3.01 -6.93
CA LEU A 73 10.34 -3.40 -6.38
C LEU A 73 9.65 -4.42 -7.31
N LEU A 74 9.64 -4.15 -8.62
CA LEU A 74 9.08 -5.06 -9.63
C LEU A 74 9.78 -6.42 -9.63
N GLU A 75 11.10 -6.43 -9.57
CA GLU A 75 11.89 -7.67 -9.47
C GLU A 75 11.54 -8.46 -8.21
N THR A 76 11.42 -7.78 -7.07
CA THR A 76 10.99 -8.40 -5.81
C THR A 76 9.63 -9.06 -5.94
N LEU A 77 8.65 -8.38 -6.54
CA LEU A 77 7.31 -8.92 -6.73
C LEU A 77 7.30 -10.11 -7.69
N LYS A 78 8.04 -10.04 -8.79
CA LYS A 78 8.12 -11.12 -9.78
C LYS A 78 8.84 -12.36 -9.27
N SER A 79 9.97 -12.21 -8.56
CA SER A 79 10.72 -13.32 -8.00
C SER A 79 9.93 -14.11 -6.95
N HIS A 80 8.94 -13.48 -6.31
CA HIS A 80 8.02 -14.12 -5.37
C HIS A 80 6.70 -14.59 -6.02
N ASN A 81 6.61 -14.56 -7.35
CA ASN A 81 5.41 -14.96 -8.11
C ASN A 81 4.13 -14.28 -7.62
N ILE A 82 4.19 -12.97 -7.39
CA ILE A 82 3.04 -12.20 -6.90
C ILE A 82 2.02 -11.97 -8.02
N ASP A 83 0.75 -12.23 -7.73
CA ASP A 83 -0.37 -12.03 -8.64
C ASP A 83 -1.14 -10.73 -8.36
N LEU A 84 -1.22 -10.32 -7.09
CA LEU A 84 -1.97 -9.16 -6.62
C LEU A 84 -1.15 -8.36 -5.61
N VAL A 85 -1.17 -7.05 -5.73
CA VAL A 85 -0.49 -6.12 -4.83
C VAL A 85 -1.52 -5.32 -4.04
N VAL A 86 -1.36 -5.23 -2.73
CA VAL A 86 -2.19 -4.41 -1.84
C VAL A 86 -1.32 -3.35 -1.17
N LEU A 87 -1.65 -2.09 -1.37
CA LEU A 87 -1.02 -0.98 -0.67
C LEU A 87 -1.76 -0.72 0.65
N ALA A 88 -1.12 -1.04 1.75
CA ALA A 88 -1.69 -0.91 3.10
C ALA A 88 -0.91 0.14 3.92
N GLY A 89 -1.10 1.41 3.58
CA GLY A 89 -0.32 2.50 4.14
C GLY A 89 1.11 2.56 3.60
N PHE A 90 1.27 2.29 2.32
CA PHE A 90 2.53 2.41 1.60
C PHE A 90 2.71 3.84 1.11
N LEU A 91 3.77 4.52 1.56
CA LEU A 91 3.99 5.95 1.32
C LEU A 91 4.96 6.25 0.16
N SER A 92 5.59 5.23 -0.41
CA SER A 92 6.42 5.42 -1.61
C SER A 92 5.56 5.38 -2.87
N VAL A 93 5.90 6.22 -3.83
CA VAL A 93 5.21 6.26 -5.12
C VAL A 93 5.63 5.03 -5.94
N LEU A 94 4.66 4.35 -6.52
CA LEU A 94 4.90 3.31 -7.51
C LEU A 94 5.13 3.96 -8.88
N GLY A 95 6.18 3.52 -9.55
CA GLY A 95 6.47 3.98 -10.90
C GLY A 95 5.73 3.20 -11.98
N PRO A 96 5.88 3.63 -13.25
CA PRO A 96 5.19 3.03 -14.39
C PRO A 96 5.45 1.53 -14.55
N SER A 97 6.68 1.08 -14.29
CA SER A 97 7.05 -0.33 -14.51
C SER A 97 6.24 -1.29 -13.64
N VAL A 98 6.01 -0.94 -12.38
CA VAL A 98 5.17 -1.76 -11.48
C VAL A 98 3.70 -1.67 -11.89
N ILE A 99 3.21 -0.47 -12.22
CA ILE A 99 1.80 -0.26 -12.58
C ILE A 99 1.44 -1.01 -13.86
N GLU A 100 2.29 -0.94 -14.90
CA GLU A 100 2.11 -1.62 -16.18
C GLU A 100 2.20 -3.14 -16.07
N ALA A 101 3.05 -3.64 -15.16
CA ALA A 101 3.18 -5.09 -14.92
C ALA A 101 1.98 -5.70 -14.19
N TYR A 102 1.22 -4.88 -13.45
CA TYR A 102 0.08 -5.32 -12.63
C TYR A 102 -1.22 -4.57 -12.99
N PRO A 103 -1.68 -4.60 -14.25
CA PRO A 103 -2.86 -3.87 -14.69
C PRO A 103 -4.11 -4.36 -13.95
N ARG A 104 -4.79 -3.46 -13.23
CA ARG A 104 -5.94 -3.77 -12.35
C ARG A 104 -5.66 -4.86 -11.30
N ARG A 105 -4.40 -4.97 -10.88
CA ARG A 105 -3.95 -5.91 -9.85
C ARG A 105 -3.19 -5.20 -8.72
N ILE A 106 -3.36 -3.89 -8.58
CA ILE A 106 -2.86 -3.11 -7.46
C ILE A 106 -4.07 -2.45 -6.81
N LEU A 107 -4.30 -2.78 -5.54
CA LEU A 107 -5.34 -2.18 -4.72
C LEU A 107 -4.71 -1.26 -3.68
N ASN A 108 -5.35 -0.12 -3.42
CA ASN A 108 -4.96 0.78 -2.33
C ASN A 108 -6.14 1.02 -1.40
N VAL A 109 -5.84 1.14 -0.12
CA VAL A 109 -6.80 1.54 0.91
C VAL A 109 -6.50 2.98 1.30
N HIS A 110 -7.45 3.89 1.04
CA HIS A 110 -7.38 5.27 1.47
C HIS A 110 -8.35 5.50 2.64
N PRO A 111 -7.90 6.12 3.75
CA PRO A 111 -8.71 6.28 4.98
C PRO A 111 -9.72 7.44 4.91
N ALA A 112 -10.42 7.59 3.79
CA ALA A 112 -11.51 8.53 3.61
C ALA A 112 -12.45 8.10 2.48
N LEU A 113 -13.61 8.73 2.38
CA LEU A 113 -14.51 8.58 1.25
C LEU A 113 -14.06 9.51 0.12
N ILE A 114 -13.29 8.99 -0.84
CA ILE A 114 -12.79 9.77 -1.99
C ILE A 114 -13.99 10.32 -2.79
N PRO A 115 -13.94 11.58 -3.22
CA PRO A 115 -12.83 12.55 -3.28
C PRO A 115 -12.60 13.38 -2.02
N SER A 116 -13.35 13.17 -0.94
CA SER A 116 -13.18 13.92 0.30
C SER A 116 -11.90 13.50 1.03
N PHE A 117 -11.21 14.48 1.63
CA PHE A 117 -10.03 14.25 2.48
C PHE A 117 -8.95 13.38 1.81
N CYS A 118 -8.73 13.60 0.51
CA CYS A 118 -7.63 13.04 -0.25
C CYS A 118 -6.68 14.15 -0.72
N GLY A 119 -5.51 13.75 -1.27
CA GLY A 119 -4.50 14.68 -1.74
C GLY A 119 -3.30 14.80 -0.78
N PRO A 120 -2.50 15.89 -0.92
CA PRO A 120 -1.25 16.06 -0.18
C PRO A 120 -1.44 15.97 1.32
N GLY A 121 -0.59 15.16 1.98
CA GLY A 121 -0.61 15.04 3.43
C GLY A 121 -1.75 14.22 4.03
N MET A 122 -2.72 13.76 3.24
CA MET A 122 -3.88 13.01 3.70
C MET A 122 -3.58 11.51 3.79
N TYR A 123 -2.86 11.11 4.82
CA TYR A 123 -2.51 9.72 5.13
C TYR A 123 -2.57 9.45 6.64
N GLY A 124 -2.61 8.18 7.03
CA GLY A 124 -2.69 7.76 8.41
C GLY A 124 -3.95 8.28 9.11
N LEU A 125 -3.80 8.96 10.23
CA LEU A 125 -4.92 9.54 11.01
C LEU A 125 -5.39 10.91 10.52
N ARG A 126 -4.63 11.56 9.65
CA ARG A 126 -4.93 12.93 9.19
C ARG A 126 -6.28 13.09 8.50
N PRO A 127 -6.71 12.17 7.59
CA PRO A 127 -8.04 12.24 7.00
C PRO A 127 -9.17 12.16 8.04
N HIS A 128 -9.01 11.32 9.07
CA HIS A 128 -9.99 11.20 10.16
C HIS A 128 -10.06 12.46 11.00
N GLN A 129 -8.90 13.03 11.35
CA GLN A 129 -8.82 14.30 12.08
C GLN A 129 -9.43 15.44 11.29
N ALA A 130 -9.18 15.51 9.98
CA ALA A 130 -9.74 16.51 9.09
C ALA A 130 -11.28 16.37 9.00
N ALA A 131 -11.79 15.15 8.89
CA ALA A 131 -13.24 14.89 8.88
C ALA A 131 -13.91 15.34 10.18
N LEU A 132 -13.31 15.04 11.34
CA LEU A 132 -13.79 15.47 12.65
C LEU A 132 -13.74 17.00 12.78
N ALA A 133 -12.65 17.64 12.38
CA ALA A 133 -12.50 19.09 12.44
C ALA A 133 -13.52 19.83 11.57
N ARG A 134 -13.93 19.23 10.45
CA ARG A 134 -14.99 19.74 9.57
C ARG A 134 -16.41 19.45 10.07
N GLY A 135 -16.56 18.68 11.16
CA GLY A 135 -17.86 18.28 11.69
C GLY A 135 -18.63 17.31 10.79
N CYS A 136 -17.91 16.54 9.96
CA CYS A 136 -18.54 15.54 9.10
C CYS A 136 -19.23 14.47 9.93
N LYS A 137 -20.47 14.12 9.57
CA LYS A 137 -21.27 13.10 10.25
C LYS A 137 -21.04 11.70 9.70
N VAL A 138 -20.49 11.62 8.48
CA VAL A 138 -20.17 10.35 7.79
C VAL A 138 -18.72 10.39 7.35
N THR A 139 -18.01 9.32 7.59
CA THR A 139 -16.64 9.07 7.11
C THR A 139 -16.47 7.60 6.82
N GLY A 140 -15.35 7.21 6.24
CA GLY A 140 -15.09 5.81 5.91
C GLY A 140 -13.72 5.62 5.27
N ALA A 141 -13.60 4.55 4.50
CA ALA A 141 -12.41 4.24 3.72
C ALA A 141 -12.82 3.90 2.28
N THR A 142 -11.90 4.10 1.36
CA THR A 142 -12.07 3.75 -0.05
C THR A 142 -11.02 2.73 -0.45
N VAL A 143 -11.44 1.60 -1.00
CA VAL A 143 -10.57 0.67 -1.70
C VAL A 143 -10.70 0.95 -3.20
N HIS A 144 -9.57 1.17 -3.86
CA HIS A 144 -9.57 1.48 -5.29
C HIS A 144 -8.39 0.82 -5.99
N PHE A 145 -8.54 0.59 -7.29
CA PHE A 145 -7.42 0.19 -8.14
C PHE A 145 -6.45 1.35 -8.33
N VAL A 146 -5.17 1.04 -8.31
CA VAL A 146 -4.11 1.99 -8.66
C VAL A 146 -3.82 1.87 -10.16
N ASN A 147 -3.84 3.01 -10.84
CA ASN A 147 -3.42 3.16 -12.22
C ASN A 147 -2.57 4.43 -12.33
N GLU A 148 -2.02 4.71 -13.51
CA GLU A 148 -1.19 5.90 -13.74
C GLU A 148 -1.88 7.20 -13.31
N ALA A 149 -3.16 7.37 -13.66
CA ALA A 149 -3.91 8.56 -13.32
C ALA A 149 -4.12 8.71 -11.81
N VAL A 150 -4.44 7.62 -11.11
CA VAL A 150 -4.67 7.61 -9.65
C VAL A 150 -3.36 7.77 -8.90
N SER A 151 -2.28 7.10 -9.32
CA SER A 151 -0.95 7.30 -8.75
C SER A 151 -0.51 8.75 -8.90
N TYR A 152 -0.80 9.36 -10.05
CA TYR A 152 -0.48 10.75 -10.33
C TYR A 152 -1.32 11.74 -9.50
N THR A 153 -2.62 11.51 -9.34
CA THR A 153 -3.52 12.44 -8.63
C THR A 153 -3.47 12.30 -7.11
N HIS A 154 -3.26 11.10 -6.56
CA HIS A 154 -3.27 10.88 -5.12
C HIS A 154 -1.91 10.96 -4.46
N LEU A 155 -0.83 10.70 -5.19
CA LEU A 155 0.53 10.68 -4.66
C LEU A 155 1.34 11.91 -5.10
N ARG A 156 1.14 12.43 -6.31
CA ARG A 156 1.82 13.65 -6.79
C ARG A 156 1.20 14.96 -6.34
N ALA A 157 0.02 14.95 -5.78
CA ALA A 157 -0.49 16.13 -5.10
C ALA A 157 0.41 16.55 -3.92
N HIS A 158 1.47 15.80 -3.61
CA HIS A 158 2.53 16.17 -2.68
C HIS A 158 3.60 17.09 -3.27
N GLU A 159 3.65 17.29 -4.59
CA GLU A 159 4.75 18.03 -5.25
C GLU A 159 4.32 19.33 -5.95
N THR A 160 3.05 19.69 -5.95
CA THR A 160 2.66 21.02 -6.44
C THR A 160 2.75 22.04 -5.32
N THR A 161 3.94 22.57 -5.12
CA THR A 161 4.12 23.92 -4.60
C THR A 161 3.58 24.90 -5.64
N LEU A 162 2.51 25.57 -5.34
CA LEU A 162 2.25 26.89 -5.89
C LEU A 162 3.09 27.93 -5.14
#